data_2a6c20aad25f989c29f518b7b2a14c6d
#
_entry.id   2a6c20aad25f989c29f518b7b2a14c6d
#
_cell.length_a   1.000
_cell.length_b   1.000
_cell.length_c   1.000
_cell.angle_alpha   90.00
_cell.angle_beta   90.00
_cell.angle_gamma   90.00
#
_symmetry.space_group_name_H-M   'P 1'
#
loop_
_entity.id
_entity.type
_entity.pdbx_description
1 polymer ?
#
loop_
_entity_poly.entity_id
_entity_poly.type
_entity_poly.pdbx_seq_one_letter_code
_entity_poly.pdbx_strand_id
1 'polypeptide(L)'
;MTSGDYQKYYDGHLANVIEYRTDKCQSLRITSSFSLFNRGNNCDITDKLVFDSIEDPGNEVFIFTWDKELIGPVLEGMTISEYLSYEPMVLPYYLLKFSELPPELPVETDLTVEMTLGNGKTLSDTVHVKLTK
;
A
#
# COMPACT_ATOMS: atom_id res chain seq x y z
N MET A 1 -12.23 -11.97 -8.11
CA MET A 1 -11.80 -12.14 -7.81
C MET A 1 -11.81 -12.60 -7.60
N THR A 2 -12.17 -12.76 -7.86
CA THR A 2 -11.82 -12.99 -7.17
C THR A 2 -11.02 -13.56 -7.09
N SER A 3 -10.23 -13.44 -7.55
CA SER A 3 -9.48 -14.35 -6.96
C SER A 3 -9.56 -14.15 -5.50
N GLY A 4 -9.97 -15.16 -4.83
CA GLY A 4 -10.18 -15.07 -3.40
C GLY A 4 -8.91 -14.72 -2.66
N ASP A 5 -7.78 -15.23 -3.11
CA ASP A 5 -6.51 -14.97 -2.44
C ASP A 5 -6.08 -13.53 -2.58
N TYR A 6 -6.28 -12.97 -3.74
CA TYR A 6 -5.95 -11.58 -3.99
C TYR A 6 -6.77 -10.67 -3.10
N GLN A 7 -8.08 -10.92 -3.02
CA GLN A 7 -8.97 -10.14 -2.18
C GLN A 7 -8.59 -10.23 -0.71
N LYS A 8 -8.33 -11.42 -0.23
CA LYS A 8 -7.94 -11.61 1.16
C LYS A 8 -6.66 -10.88 1.50
N TYR A 9 -5.74 -10.86 0.57
CA TYR A 9 -4.48 -10.21 0.76
C TYR A 9 -4.65 -8.73 1.05
N TYR A 10 -5.43 -8.05 0.24
CA TYR A 10 -5.65 -6.61 0.45
C TYR A 10 -6.52 -6.34 1.66
N ASP A 11 -7.57 -7.11 1.85
CA ASP A 11 -8.49 -6.89 2.96
C ASP A 11 -7.81 -7.05 4.30
N GLY A 12 -6.92 -8.01 4.41
CA GLY A 12 -6.21 -8.24 5.67
C GLY A 12 -5.38 -7.05 6.11
N HIS A 13 -4.89 -6.24 5.17
CA HIS A 13 -4.11 -5.07 5.50
C HIS A 13 -4.96 -3.87 5.85
N LEU A 14 -6.16 -3.78 5.30
CA LEU A 14 -6.87 -2.53 5.27
C LEU A 14 -7.97 -2.42 6.30
N ALA A 15 -8.27 -3.50 7.02
CA ALA A 15 -9.37 -3.52 7.96
C ALA A 15 -9.28 -2.43 9.02
N ASN A 16 -8.08 -2.14 9.50
CA ASN A 16 -7.88 -1.17 10.57
C ASN A 16 -7.65 0.26 10.05
N VAL A 17 -7.38 0.41 8.77
CA VAL A 17 -7.07 1.71 8.20
C VAL A 17 -8.28 2.64 8.21
N ILE A 18 -9.47 2.08 7.98
CA ILE A 18 -10.70 2.84 7.88
C ILE A 18 -10.97 3.67 9.15
N GLU A 19 -10.58 3.16 10.31
CA GLU A 19 -10.78 3.84 11.58
C GLU A 19 -9.98 5.13 11.69
N TYR A 20 -8.95 5.29 10.88
CA TYR A 20 -8.01 6.40 10.97
C TYR A 20 -8.07 7.33 9.75
N ARG A 21 -9.15 7.27 8.98
CA ARG A 21 -9.29 8.01 7.72
C ARG A 21 -9.12 9.50 7.84
N THR A 22 -9.40 10.07 9.02
CA THR A 22 -9.29 11.51 9.22
C THR A 22 -7.91 11.95 9.63
N ASP A 23 -7.01 11.00 9.87
CA ASP A 23 -5.65 11.31 10.28
C ASP A 23 -4.74 11.51 9.07
N LYS A 24 -3.67 12.26 9.29
CA LYS A 24 -2.63 12.43 8.29
C LYS A 24 -1.85 11.13 8.15
N CYS A 25 -1.62 10.70 6.91
CA CYS A 25 -0.72 9.59 6.64
C CYS A 25 0.69 10.15 6.53
N GLN A 26 1.50 9.96 7.57
CA GLN A 26 2.85 10.50 7.61
C GLN A 26 3.85 9.63 6.89
N SER A 27 3.70 8.31 7.02
CA SER A 27 4.54 7.37 6.29
C SER A 27 3.78 6.10 5.98
N LEU A 28 4.20 5.42 4.94
CA LEU A 28 3.65 4.14 4.52
C LEU A 28 4.81 3.33 3.98
N ARG A 29 5.08 2.19 4.60
CA ARG A 29 6.24 1.38 4.28
C ARG A 29 5.86 -0.07 4.14
N ILE A 30 6.41 -0.74 3.14
CA ILE A 30 6.19 -2.16 2.90
C ILE A 30 7.53 -2.86 2.89
N THR A 31 7.65 -3.92 3.70
CA THR A 31 8.87 -4.71 3.78
C THR A 31 8.56 -6.17 3.47
N SER A 32 9.57 -6.88 3.00
CA SER A 32 9.47 -8.31 2.70
C SER A 32 10.46 -9.07 3.57
N SER A 33 9.99 -10.17 4.18
CA SER A 33 10.87 -11.01 4.99
C SER A 33 11.88 -11.77 4.13
N PHE A 34 11.48 -12.14 2.90
CA PHE A 34 12.37 -12.81 1.96
C PHE A 34 12.97 -11.80 1.00
N SER A 35 14.20 -12.05 0.58
CA SER A 35 14.90 -11.15 -0.33
C SER A 35 14.15 -10.96 -1.64
N LEU A 36 13.86 -9.70 -1.97
CA LEU A 36 13.31 -9.32 -3.27
C LEU A 36 14.23 -8.25 -3.87
N PHE A 37 14.30 -8.24 -5.21
CA PHE A 37 15.15 -7.28 -5.93
C PHE A 37 16.61 -7.33 -5.49
N ASN A 38 17.05 -8.50 -5.04
CA ASN A 38 18.43 -8.75 -4.57
C ASN A 38 18.83 -7.86 -3.38
N ARG A 39 17.85 -7.47 -2.55
CA ARG A 39 18.10 -6.56 -1.42
C ARG A 39 18.42 -7.25 -0.10
N GLY A 40 18.27 -8.58 -0.05
CA GLY A 40 18.44 -9.33 1.17
C GLY A 40 17.13 -9.50 1.92
N ASN A 41 17.17 -10.35 2.95
CA ASN A 41 16.00 -10.61 3.77
C ASN A 41 15.63 -9.39 4.61
N ASN A 42 14.35 -9.25 4.92
CA ASN A 42 13.80 -8.12 5.68
C ASN A 42 14.08 -6.79 4.97
N CYS A 43 13.82 -6.75 3.68
CA CYS A 43 14.13 -5.59 2.86
C CYS A 43 12.91 -4.69 2.67
N ASP A 44 13.17 -3.40 2.53
CA ASP A 44 12.17 -2.40 2.21
C ASP A 44 11.94 -2.42 0.70
N ILE A 45 10.70 -2.62 0.28
CA ILE A 45 10.33 -2.69 -1.13
C ILE A 45 9.34 -1.59 -1.50
N THR A 46 9.18 -0.59 -0.65
CA THR A 46 8.20 0.48 -0.86
C THR A 46 8.39 1.19 -2.19
N ASP A 47 9.63 1.41 -2.60
CA ASP A 47 9.94 2.10 -3.85
C ASP A 47 9.63 1.27 -5.10
N LYS A 48 9.33 -0.01 -4.92
CA LYS A 48 8.98 -0.91 -6.03
C LYS A 48 7.48 -1.10 -6.17
N LEU A 49 6.70 -0.41 -5.36
CA LEU A 49 5.25 -0.49 -5.39
C LEU A 49 4.67 0.83 -5.86
N VAL A 50 3.62 0.73 -6.65
CA VAL A 50 2.86 1.89 -7.10
C VAL A 50 1.39 1.61 -6.88
N PHE A 51 0.58 2.68 -6.88
CA PHE A 51 -0.86 2.52 -6.74
C PHE A 51 -1.44 1.85 -7.98
N ASP A 52 -2.37 0.94 -7.74
CA ASP A 52 -3.16 0.34 -8.80
C ASP A 52 -4.46 1.12 -8.93
N SER A 53 -5.06 1.08 -10.11
CA SER A 53 -6.32 1.78 -10.34
C SER A 53 -7.50 0.91 -9.95
N ILE A 54 -8.56 1.59 -9.54
CA ILE A 54 -9.84 0.93 -9.32
C ILE A 54 -10.66 1.22 -10.57
N GLU A 55 -10.96 0.15 -11.32
CA GLU A 55 -11.61 0.30 -12.61
C GLU A 55 -13.14 0.38 -12.52
N ASP A 56 -13.70 0.23 -11.33
CA ASP A 56 -15.14 0.22 -11.15
C ASP A 56 -15.65 1.66 -11.04
N PRO A 57 -16.40 2.16 -12.04
CA PRO A 57 -16.90 3.54 -12.02
C PRO A 57 -17.71 3.80 -10.75
N GLY A 58 -17.43 4.92 -10.10
CA GLY A 58 -18.11 5.29 -8.87
C GLY A 58 -17.40 4.83 -7.61
N ASN A 59 -16.35 4.04 -7.76
CA ASN A 59 -15.57 3.55 -6.62
C ASN A 59 -14.16 4.13 -6.57
N GLU A 60 -13.92 5.22 -7.30
CA GLU A 60 -12.62 5.86 -7.26
C GLU A 60 -12.32 6.37 -5.85
N VAL A 61 -11.08 6.24 -5.44
CA VAL A 61 -10.60 6.76 -4.17
C VAL A 61 -9.92 8.10 -4.45
N PHE A 62 -10.33 9.13 -3.70
CA PHE A 62 -9.79 10.46 -3.88
C PHE A 62 -8.81 10.79 -2.77
N ILE A 63 -7.75 11.49 -3.14
CA ILE A 63 -6.74 11.97 -2.19
C ILE A 63 -7.15 13.36 -1.73
N PHE A 64 -7.24 13.52 -0.41
CA PHE A 64 -7.41 14.83 0.22
C PHE A 64 -6.16 15.11 1.04
N THR A 65 -5.77 16.36 1.10
CA THR A 65 -4.69 16.76 1.99
C THR A 65 -5.20 16.71 3.43
N TRP A 66 -4.28 16.75 4.39
CA TRP A 66 -4.64 16.70 5.79
C TRP A 66 -5.57 17.86 6.18
N ASP A 67 -5.43 19.02 5.56
CA ASP A 67 -6.31 20.17 5.80
C ASP A 67 -7.53 20.15 4.86
N LYS A 68 -7.81 19.01 4.24
CA LYS A 68 -9.06 18.68 3.52
C LYS A 68 -9.20 19.34 2.16
N GLU A 69 -8.12 19.69 1.53
CA GLU A 69 -8.14 20.11 0.14
C GLU A 69 -8.14 18.90 -0.78
N LEU A 70 -8.96 18.94 -1.81
CA LEU A 70 -9.02 17.84 -2.78
C LEU A 70 -7.83 17.91 -3.73
N ILE A 71 -7.06 16.82 -3.79
CA ILE A 71 -5.97 16.69 -4.76
C ILE A 71 -6.48 16.05 -6.04
N GLY A 72 -7.26 14.98 -5.93
CA GLY A 72 -7.78 14.26 -7.07
C GLY A 72 -7.87 12.78 -6.81
N PRO A 73 -8.26 11.99 -7.82
CA PRO A 73 -8.32 10.55 -7.63
C PRO A 73 -6.93 9.93 -7.55
N VAL A 74 -6.88 8.77 -6.89
CA VAL A 74 -5.67 7.95 -6.92
C VAL A 74 -5.47 7.46 -8.35
N LEU A 75 -4.31 7.74 -8.91
CA LEU A 75 -4.00 7.37 -10.28
C LEU A 75 -3.11 6.14 -10.33
N GLU A 76 -3.37 5.28 -11.29
CA GLU A 76 -2.51 4.12 -11.52
C GLU A 76 -1.08 4.57 -11.80
N GLY A 77 -0.12 3.93 -11.14
CA GLY A 77 1.29 4.23 -11.33
C GLY A 77 1.83 5.29 -10.39
N MET A 78 0.98 5.96 -9.59
CA MET A 78 1.45 6.90 -8.60
C MET A 78 2.33 6.19 -7.58
N THR A 79 3.46 6.78 -7.23
CA THR A 79 4.35 6.20 -6.23
C THR A 79 3.86 6.56 -4.83
N ILE A 80 4.27 5.74 -3.85
CA ILE A 80 3.96 6.05 -2.46
C ILE A 80 4.61 7.36 -2.04
N SER A 81 5.82 7.61 -2.51
CA SER A 81 6.52 8.87 -2.21
C SER A 81 5.75 10.09 -2.74
N GLU A 82 5.22 9.98 -3.95
CA GLU A 82 4.42 11.06 -4.53
C GLU A 82 3.14 11.31 -3.70
N TYR A 83 2.46 10.23 -3.33
CA TYR A 83 1.28 10.31 -2.48
C TYR A 83 1.59 11.03 -1.16
N LEU A 84 2.67 10.62 -0.49
CA LEU A 84 3.03 11.20 0.80
C LEU A 84 3.43 12.66 0.69
N SER A 85 3.91 13.10 -0.49
CA SER A 85 4.32 14.49 -0.69
C SER A 85 3.15 15.47 -0.59
N TYR A 86 1.93 15.00 -0.75
CA TYR A 86 0.73 15.83 -0.61
C TYR A 86 0.32 16.04 0.85
N GLU A 87 1.00 15.43 1.80
CA GLU A 87 0.57 15.40 3.20
C GLU A 87 -0.87 14.92 3.33
N PRO A 88 -1.17 13.72 2.85
CA PRO A 88 -2.54 13.28 2.64
C PRO A 88 -3.19 12.76 3.91
N MET A 89 -4.53 12.77 3.90
CA MET A 89 -5.29 11.98 4.85
C MET A 89 -5.15 10.50 4.52
N VAL A 90 -5.35 9.65 5.51
CA VAL A 90 -5.37 8.20 5.29
C VAL A 90 -6.50 7.86 4.33
N LEU A 91 -6.18 7.03 3.33
CA LEU A 91 -7.19 6.57 2.38
C LEU A 91 -8.07 5.48 3.00
N PRO A 92 -9.30 5.31 2.50
CA PRO A 92 -10.17 4.23 2.98
C PRO A 92 -9.59 2.85 2.71
N TYR A 93 -8.80 2.70 1.64
CA TYR A 93 -8.03 1.49 1.37
C TYR A 93 -6.94 1.80 0.34
N TYR A 94 -5.97 0.90 0.27
CA TYR A 94 -4.82 1.05 -0.61
C TYR A 94 -4.73 -0.17 -1.52
N LEU A 95 -4.68 0.06 -2.83
CA LEU A 95 -4.39 -0.99 -3.79
C LEU A 95 -3.01 -0.71 -4.38
N LEU A 96 -2.09 -1.63 -4.19
CA LEU A 96 -0.71 -1.47 -4.62
C LEU A 96 -0.31 -2.64 -5.50
N LYS A 97 0.55 -2.37 -6.46
CA LYS A 97 1.12 -3.40 -7.32
C LYS A 97 2.60 -3.13 -7.50
N PHE A 98 3.33 -4.15 -7.93
CA PHE A 98 4.74 -3.96 -8.23
C PHE A 98 4.88 -3.15 -9.51
N SER A 99 5.78 -2.16 -9.49
CA SER A 99 6.12 -1.39 -10.68
C SER A 99 6.98 -2.22 -11.65
N GLU A 100 7.72 -3.18 -11.10
CA GLU A 100 8.46 -4.17 -11.89
C GLU A 100 8.46 -5.47 -11.10
N LEU A 101 8.59 -6.59 -11.79
CA LEU A 101 8.55 -7.90 -11.13
C LEU A 101 9.87 -8.21 -10.46
N PRO A 102 9.85 -8.71 -9.21
CA PRO A 102 11.07 -9.17 -8.57
C PRO A 102 11.71 -10.32 -9.36
N PRO A 103 13.03 -10.36 -9.49
CA PRO A 103 13.67 -11.46 -10.20
C PRO A 103 13.56 -12.80 -9.48
N GLU A 104 13.22 -12.79 -8.20
CA GLU A 104 13.13 -14.03 -7.41
C GLU A 104 11.86 -14.83 -7.64
N LEU A 105 10.91 -14.30 -8.40
CA LEU A 105 9.63 -15.00 -8.62
C LEU A 105 9.81 -16.34 -9.30
N PRO A 106 9.02 -17.36 -8.93
CA PRO A 106 7.98 -17.34 -7.88
C PRO A 106 8.60 -17.48 -6.49
N VAL A 107 7.96 -16.86 -5.51
CA VAL A 107 8.49 -16.86 -4.15
C VAL A 107 7.35 -16.70 -3.14
N GLU A 108 7.54 -17.27 -1.94
CA GLU A 108 6.65 -17.02 -0.80
C GLU A 108 7.38 -16.11 0.16
N THR A 109 6.67 -15.14 0.70
CA THR A 109 7.26 -14.19 1.63
C THR A 109 6.18 -13.61 2.53
N ASP A 110 6.61 -13.03 3.64
CA ASP A 110 5.72 -12.25 4.49
C ASP A 110 5.93 -10.77 4.14
N LEU A 111 4.84 -10.12 3.80
CA LEU A 111 4.87 -8.68 3.56
C LEU A 111 4.30 -7.97 4.79
N THR A 112 5.03 -7.00 5.28
CA THR A 112 4.61 -6.18 6.40
C THR A 112 4.33 -4.77 5.91
N VAL A 113 3.12 -4.29 6.19
CA VAL A 113 2.74 -2.91 5.90
C VAL A 113 2.78 -2.14 7.20
N GLU A 114 3.47 -1.02 7.19
CA GLU A 114 3.61 -0.18 8.36
C GLU A 114 3.22 1.24 8.00
N MET A 115 2.28 1.81 8.75
CA MET A 115 1.81 3.17 8.53
C MET A 115 2.00 3.98 9.78
N THR A 116 2.58 5.16 9.64
CA THR A 116 2.69 6.12 10.74
C THR A 116 1.74 7.26 10.49
N LEU A 117 0.95 7.59 11.51
CA LEU A 117 -0.03 8.67 11.44
C LEU A 117 0.59 9.98 11.93
N GLY A 118 -0.07 11.08 11.61
CA GLY A 118 0.43 12.41 12.00
C GLY A 118 0.53 12.61 13.51
N ASN A 119 -0.24 11.84 14.29
CA ASN A 119 -0.16 11.90 15.76
C ASN A 119 0.95 11.03 16.33
N GLY A 120 1.76 10.39 15.49
CA GLY A 120 2.86 9.55 15.92
C GLY A 120 2.51 8.08 16.11
N LYS A 121 1.23 7.72 16.01
CA LYS A 121 0.81 6.34 16.17
C LYS A 121 1.21 5.53 14.94
N THR A 122 1.70 4.32 15.17
CA THR A 122 2.09 3.41 14.10
C THR A 122 1.17 2.21 14.05
N LEU A 123 0.69 1.89 12.86
CA LEU A 123 -0.11 0.70 12.58
C LEU A 123 0.74 -0.25 11.77
N SER A 124 0.63 -1.54 12.05
CA SER A 124 1.43 -2.54 11.36
C SER A 124 0.62 -3.82 11.18
N ASP A 125 0.77 -4.46 10.04
CA ASP A 125 0.14 -5.74 9.77
C ASP A 125 1.03 -6.54 8.84
N THR A 126 1.00 -7.86 8.99
CA THR A 126 1.83 -8.76 8.19
C THR A 126 0.95 -9.84 7.55
N VAL A 127 1.21 -10.12 6.29
CA VAL A 127 0.48 -11.16 5.57
C VAL A 127 1.45 -12.05 4.81
N HIS A 128 1.18 -13.35 4.82
CA HIS A 128 1.96 -14.31 4.06
C HIS A 128 1.40 -14.41 2.64
N VAL A 129 2.25 -14.26 1.64
CA VAL A 129 1.83 -14.24 0.25
C VAL A 129 2.70 -15.14 -0.62
N LYS A 130 2.09 -15.62 -1.69
CA LYS A 130 2.80 -16.27 -2.79
C LYS A 130 2.84 -15.29 -3.95
N LEU A 131 4.04 -14.92 -4.35
CA LEU A 131 4.23 -14.04 -5.49
C LEU A 131 4.57 -14.88 -6.69
N THR A 132 3.79 -14.76 -7.75
CA THR A 132 3.97 -15.53 -8.99
C THR A 132 4.06 -14.57 -10.16
N LYS A 133 4.64 -15.09 -11.24
CA LYS A 133 4.73 -14.29 -12.47
C LYS A 133 3.36 -14.10 -13.12
#